data_14c860dd68999e49a1c2146030590cbd
#
_entry.id   14c860dd68999e49a1c2146030590cbd
#
_cell.length_a   1.000
_cell.length_b   1.000
_cell.length_c   1.000
_cell.angle_alpha   90.00
_cell.angle_beta   90.00
_cell.angle_gamma   90.00
#
_symmetry.space_group_name_H-M   'P 1'
#
loop_
_entity.id
_entity.type
_entity.pdbx_description
1 polymer ?
#
loop_
_entity_poly.entity_id
_entity_poly.type
_entity_poly.pdbx_seq_one_letter_code
_entity_poly.pdbx_strand_id
1 'polypeptide(L)'
;TIKRIGYDNTDYGIDYKGCAVLVAYDKQSQDIKQGVDAASDDELNTGAGDQGLMFGYACDETPELMPAPIYYAHRIVERQAQLRKDGRLPFLRPDAKSQVTMRYVDGKPHSIDTVVLSTQHHPDQSETPTKMKASFIESVIEEIIKPVLPAEWLQETRFLINPTGRFVIGLSLIHI
;
A
#
# COMPACT_ATOMS: atom_id res chain seq x y z
N THR A 1 -2.82 -10.99 12.81
CA THR A 1 -2.51 -10.07 11.70
C THR A 1 -3.05 -10.60 10.39
N ILE A 2 -2.64 -11.77 9.85
CA ILE A 2 -2.97 -12.31 8.52
C ILE A 2 -4.48 -12.38 8.28
N LYS A 3 -5.26 -12.92 9.26
CA LYS A 3 -6.73 -12.93 9.19
C LYS A 3 -7.32 -11.51 9.09
N ARG A 4 -6.79 -10.55 9.88
CA ARG A 4 -7.27 -9.17 9.92
C ARG A 4 -7.04 -8.44 8.59
N ILE A 5 -5.96 -8.78 7.88
CA ILE A 5 -5.68 -8.26 6.53
C ILE A 5 -6.72 -8.79 5.54
N GLY A 6 -7.18 -10.04 5.69
CA GLY A 6 -8.21 -10.65 4.86
C GLY A 6 -7.75 -11.90 4.11
N TYR A 7 -6.60 -12.48 4.46
CA TYR A 7 -6.16 -13.78 3.95
C TYR A 7 -6.78 -14.89 4.79
N ASP A 8 -8.02 -15.19 4.52
CA ASP A 8 -8.86 -16.16 5.24
C ASP A 8 -9.36 -17.32 4.36
N ASN A 9 -8.93 -17.36 3.10
CA ASN A 9 -9.26 -18.38 2.12
C ASN A 9 -8.01 -18.82 1.35
N THR A 10 -7.80 -20.14 1.22
CA THR A 10 -6.68 -20.75 0.47
C THR A 10 -6.66 -20.34 -1.01
N ASP A 11 -7.81 -20.01 -1.60
CA ASP A 11 -7.90 -19.51 -2.98
C ASP A 11 -7.12 -18.21 -3.22
N TYR A 12 -6.71 -17.52 -2.17
CA TYR A 12 -5.88 -16.31 -2.25
C TYR A 12 -4.38 -16.61 -2.34
N GLY A 13 -3.99 -17.87 -2.30
CA GLY A 13 -2.61 -18.34 -2.34
C GLY A 13 -2.00 -18.57 -0.96
N ILE A 14 -2.53 -17.93 0.09
CA ILE A 14 -2.17 -18.11 1.50
C ILE A 14 -3.40 -17.85 2.37
N ASP A 15 -3.50 -18.57 3.48
CA ASP A 15 -4.49 -18.29 4.52
C ASP A 15 -3.87 -18.37 5.92
N TYR A 16 -4.54 -17.73 6.89
CA TYR A 16 -4.03 -17.61 8.26
C TYR A 16 -4.00 -18.92 9.04
N LYS A 17 -4.71 -19.97 8.59
CA LYS A 17 -4.73 -21.28 9.25
C LYS A 17 -3.61 -22.19 8.74
N GLY A 18 -3.32 -22.09 7.43
CA GLY A 18 -2.35 -22.95 6.75
C GLY A 18 -0.94 -22.38 6.65
N CYS A 19 -0.73 -21.08 6.96
CA CYS A 19 0.60 -20.47 6.88
C CYS A 19 1.47 -20.84 8.07
N ALA A 20 2.75 -21.15 7.81
CA ALA A 20 3.77 -21.25 8.85
C ALA A 20 4.25 -19.85 9.26
N VAL A 21 4.55 -19.67 10.55
CA VAL A 21 5.22 -18.48 11.07
C VAL A 21 6.55 -18.92 11.67
N LEU A 22 7.65 -18.48 11.04
CA LEU A 22 9.01 -18.73 11.52
C LEU A 22 9.59 -17.42 12.02
N VAL A 23 10.10 -17.44 13.25
CA VAL A 23 10.78 -16.30 13.86
C VAL A 23 12.20 -16.72 14.18
N ALA A 24 13.17 -15.99 13.64
CA ALA A 24 14.58 -16.23 13.90
C ALA A 24 15.24 -14.93 14.38
N TYR A 25 15.93 -15.02 15.51
CA TYR A 25 16.78 -13.96 16.05
C TYR A 25 18.19 -14.51 16.26
N ASP A 26 19.16 -13.72 15.94
CA ASP A 26 20.57 -14.02 16.25
C ASP A 26 21.06 -13.11 17.39
N LYS A 27 22.18 -13.48 17.96
CA LYS A 27 22.82 -12.69 19.03
C LYS A 27 23.52 -11.51 18.40
N GLN A 28 23.37 -10.34 19.01
CA GLN A 28 24.17 -9.19 18.66
C GLN A 28 25.65 -9.46 18.94
N SER A 29 26.54 -8.93 18.10
CA SER A 29 27.99 -8.93 18.34
C SER A 29 28.30 -8.46 19.76
N GLN A 30 29.17 -9.21 20.46
CA GLN A 30 29.55 -8.85 21.84
C GLN A 30 30.25 -7.49 21.88
N ASP A 31 31.03 -7.14 20.84
CA ASP A 31 31.73 -5.86 20.77
C ASP A 31 30.77 -4.67 20.61
N ILE A 32 29.67 -4.86 19.90
CA ILE A 32 28.59 -3.84 19.79
C ILE A 32 27.78 -3.79 21.08
N LYS A 33 27.45 -4.95 21.65
CA LYS A 33 26.64 -5.06 22.85
C LYS A 33 27.26 -4.33 24.06
N GLN A 34 28.57 -4.39 24.25
CA GLN A 34 29.22 -3.68 25.35
C GLN A 34 29.01 -2.16 25.33
N GLY A 35 28.88 -1.56 24.12
CA GLY A 35 28.56 -0.14 23.99
C GLY A 35 27.10 0.17 24.34
N VAL A 36 26.18 -0.77 24.13
CA VAL A 36 24.76 -0.64 24.51
C VAL A 36 24.58 -0.84 26.01
N ASP A 37 25.26 -1.84 26.60
CA ASP A 37 25.12 -2.22 28.02
C ASP A 37 25.93 -1.32 28.95
N ALA A 38 26.89 -0.53 28.46
CA ALA A 38 27.81 0.28 29.29
C ALA A 38 27.10 1.37 30.14
N ALA A 39 25.85 1.68 29.84
CA ALA A 39 25.05 2.67 30.55
C ALA A 39 23.98 2.04 31.45
N SER A 40 24.27 0.93 32.10
CA SER A 40 23.30 0.12 32.85
C SER A 40 22.58 0.83 33.99
N ASP A 41 23.09 1.94 34.51
CA ASP A 41 22.57 2.66 35.67
C ASP A 41 21.81 3.96 35.31
N ASP A 42 21.81 4.36 34.04
CA ASP A 42 21.11 5.56 33.54
C ASP A 42 20.45 5.28 32.19
N GLU A 43 19.13 5.11 32.19
CA GLU A 43 18.34 4.82 30.99
C GLU A 43 18.50 5.89 29.90
N LEU A 44 18.83 7.13 30.25
CA LEU A 44 19.02 8.24 29.33
C LEU A 44 20.39 8.20 28.60
N ASN A 45 21.34 7.43 29.12
CA ASN A 45 22.67 7.26 28.59
C ASN A 45 22.89 5.94 27.84
N THR A 46 21.84 5.21 27.55
CA THR A 46 21.95 3.95 26.79
C THR A 46 22.57 4.20 25.43
N GLY A 47 23.63 3.46 25.10
CA GLY A 47 24.27 3.52 23.80
C GLY A 47 23.40 2.94 22.67
N ALA A 48 23.59 3.42 21.47
CA ALA A 48 22.92 2.88 20.30
C ALA A 48 23.63 1.62 19.76
N GLY A 49 22.84 0.63 19.29
CA GLY A 49 23.40 -0.59 18.68
C GLY A 49 23.92 -0.37 17.26
N ASP A 50 23.64 0.78 16.64
CA ASP A 50 24.13 1.17 15.32
C ASP A 50 24.12 2.70 15.16
N GLN A 51 24.78 3.16 14.12
CA GLN A 51 24.72 4.57 13.69
C GLN A 51 23.37 4.86 13.04
N GLY A 52 22.88 6.08 13.17
CA GLY A 52 21.62 6.50 12.57
C GLY A 52 21.63 7.95 12.14
N LEU A 53 20.99 8.23 11.02
CA LEU A 53 20.70 9.58 10.53
C LEU A 53 19.25 9.61 10.08
N MET A 54 18.50 10.63 10.48
CA MET A 54 17.08 10.76 10.17
C MET A 54 16.82 12.10 9.52
N PHE A 55 15.96 12.08 8.50
CA PHE A 55 15.44 13.28 7.84
C PHE A 55 13.97 13.43 8.15
N GLY A 56 13.53 14.64 8.41
CA GLY A 56 12.11 15.00 8.50
C GLY A 56 11.73 15.91 7.34
N TYR A 57 10.55 15.68 6.76
CA TYR A 57 9.98 16.54 5.74
C TYR A 57 8.48 16.70 5.98
N ALA A 58 7.97 17.92 5.83
CA ALA A 58 6.55 18.22 5.85
C ALA A 58 6.26 19.35 4.85
N CYS A 59 5.06 19.34 4.28
CA CYS A 59 4.57 20.39 3.38
C CYS A 59 3.07 20.64 3.62
N ASP A 60 2.55 21.72 3.07
CA ASP A 60 1.15 22.14 3.23
C ASP A 60 0.22 21.72 2.09
N GLU A 61 0.62 20.68 1.33
CA GLU A 61 -0.14 20.18 0.19
C GLU A 61 -1.39 19.39 0.60
N THR A 62 -1.40 18.86 1.81
CA THR A 62 -2.49 18.05 2.36
C THR A 62 -2.69 18.36 3.85
N PRO A 63 -3.90 18.08 4.42
CA PRO A 63 -4.16 18.29 5.85
C PRO A 63 -3.21 17.55 6.78
N GLU A 64 -2.66 16.42 6.34
CA GLU A 64 -1.72 15.59 7.10
C GLU A 64 -0.26 16.06 6.95
N LEU A 65 -0.03 17.20 6.31
CA LEU A 65 1.30 17.79 6.05
C LEU A 65 2.21 16.85 5.24
N MET A 66 1.62 16.00 4.41
CA MET A 66 2.31 15.05 3.54
C MET A 66 2.27 15.51 2.07
N PRO A 67 3.27 15.16 1.25
CA PRO A 67 3.21 15.39 -0.18
C PRO A 67 1.97 14.73 -0.82
N ALA A 68 1.27 15.46 -1.68
CA ALA A 68 0.02 15.03 -2.27
C ALA A 68 0.09 13.66 -3.00
N PRO A 69 1.13 13.33 -3.78
CA PRO A 69 1.19 12.05 -4.48
C PRO A 69 1.12 10.85 -3.54
N ILE A 70 1.92 10.82 -2.48
CA ILE A 70 1.95 9.69 -1.54
C ILE A 70 0.69 9.67 -0.67
N TYR A 71 0.17 10.82 -0.28
CA TYR A 71 -1.07 10.92 0.47
C TYR A 71 -2.22 10.29 -0.28
N TYR A 72 -2.47 10.70 -1.53
CA TYR A 72 -3.56 10.17 -2.33
C TYR A 72 -3.35 8.71 -2.74
N ALA A 73 -2.11 8.29 -2.98
CA ALA A 73 -1.81 6.88 -3.20
C ALA A 73 -2.22 6.02 -2.00
N HIS A 74 -1.96 6.45 -0.76
CA HIS A 74 -2.43 5.78 0.45
C HIS A 74 -3.96 5.77 0.56
N ARG A 75 -4.63 6.91 0.30
CA ARG A 75 -6.10 6.97 0.37
C ARG A 75 -6.78 6.01 -0.60
N ILE A 76 -6.21 5.81 -1.80
CA ILE A 76 -6.73 4.86 -2.79
C ILE A 76 -6.71 3.42 -2.24
N VAL A 77 -5.58 2.96 -1.67
CA VAL A 77 -5.49 1.58 -1.15
C VAL A 77 -6.27 1.40 0.14
N GLU A 78 -6.40 2.42 0.98
CA GLU A 78 -7.31 2.39 2.13
C GLU A 78 -8.77 2.23 1.69
N ARG A 79 -9.20 2.98 0.69
CA ARG A 79 -10.56 2.89 0.13
C ARG A 79 -10.81 1.51 -0.47
N GLN A 80 -9.84 0.96 -1.21
CA GLN A 80 -9.89 -0.41 -1.72
C GLN A 80 -10.12 -1.42 -0.59
N ALA A 81 -9.33 -1.34 0.49
CA ALA A 81 -9.44 -2.24 1.63
C ALA A 81 -10.79 -2.08 2.36
N GLN A 82 -11.31 -0.86 2.48
CA GLN A 82 -12.61 -0.58 3.07
C GLN A 82 -13.73 -1.24 2.26
N LEU A 83 -13.81 -0.97 0.95
CA LEU A 83 -14.87 -1.49 0.08
C LEU A 83 -14.86 -3.01 -0.04
N ARG A 84 -13.68 -3.61 0.06
CA ARG A 84 -13.54 -5.06 0.15
C ARG A 84 -14.08 -5.60 1.48
N LYS A 85 -13.72 -4.99 2.61
CA LYS A 85 -14.09 -5.46 3.95
C LYS A 85 -15.56 -5.27 4.27
N ASP A 86 -16.19 -4.21 3.76
CA ASP A 86 -17.62 -3.95 3.94
C ASP A 86 -18.50 -4.70 2.92
N GLY A 87 -17.88 -5.44 1.99
CA GLY A 87 -18.56 -6.28 1.01
C GLY A 87 -19.19 -5.53 -0.16
N ARG A 88 -18.93 -4.22 -0.32
CA ARG A 88 -19.45 -3.44 -1.46
C ARG A 88 -18.83 -3.85 -2.78
N LEU A 89 -17.53 -4.19 -2.77
CA LEU A 89 -16.82 -4.76 -3.92
C LEU A 89 -16.25 -6.15 -3.54
N PRO A 90 -17.09 -7.17 -3.47
CA PRO A 90 -16.71 -8.49 -2.93
C PRO A 90 -15.74 -9.26 -3.82
N PHE A 91 -15.55 -8.83 -5.05
CA PHE A 91 -14.57 -9.40 -5.98
C PHE A 91 -13.12 -8.95 -5.72
N LEU A 92 -12.91 -7.96 -4.85
CA LEU A 92 -11.57 -7.50 -4.46
C LEU A 92 -10.93 -8.48 -3.48
N ARG A 93 -9.61 -8.61 -3.58
CA ARG A 93 -8.75 -9.36 -2.68
C ARG A 93 -7.79 -8.44 -1.94
N PRO A 94 -7.08 -8.93 -0.90
CA PRO A 94 -6.33 -8.05 0.01
C PRO A 94 -5.20 -7.24 -0.60
N ASP A 95 -4.48 -7.79 -1.58
CA ASP A 95 -3.28 -7.13 -2.11
C ASP A 95 -3.63 -6.00 -3.09
N ALA A 96 -3.06 -4.83 -2.85
CA ALA A 96 -3.22 -3.68 -3.74
C ALA A 96 -2.00 -2.76 -3.67
N LYS A 97 -1.67 -2.17 -4.82
CA LYS A 97 -0.61 -1.18 -4.96
C LYS A 97 -1.10 -0.03 -5.82
N SER A 98 -0.91 1.20 -5.35
CA SER A 98 -1.29 2.41 -6.08
C SER A 98 -0.09 3.32 -6.34
N GLN A 99 -0.19 4.10 -7.41
CA GLN A 99 0.74 5.17 -7.75
C GLN A 99 -0.06 6.35 -8.28
N VAL A 100 0.27 7.56 -7.83
CA VAL A 100 -0.30 8.82 -8.32
C VAL A 100 0.81 9.68 -8.87
N THR A 101 0.70 10.06 -10.16
CA THR A 101 1.61 10.98 -10.81
C THR A 101 0.92 12.33 -10.92
N MET A 102 1.53 13.37 -10.34
CA MET A 102 0.98 14.72 -10.31
C MET A 102 1.83 15.69 -11.12
N ARG A 103 1.14 16.62 -11.74
CA ARG A 103 1.74 17.80 -12.34
C ARG A 103 1.78 18.93 -11.31
N TYR A 104 2.93 19.55 -11.17
CA TYR A 104 3.16 20.74 -10.36
C TYR A 104 3.36 21.96 -11.23
N VAL A 105 2.80 23.09 -10.80
CA VAL A 105 3.02 24.41 -11.41
C VAL A 105 3.42 25.36 -10.29
N ASP A 106 4.53 26.06 -10.46
CA ASP A 106 5.09 26.98 -9.47
C ASP A 106 5.20 26.36 -8.06
N GLY A 107 5.63 25.08 -8.00
CA GLY A 107 5.83 24.34 -6.76
C GLY A 107 4.53 23.89 -6.06
N LYS A 108 3.35 24.04 -6.69
CA LYS A 108 2.06 23.62 -6.13
C LYS A 108 1.43 22.51 -6.95
N PRO A 109 0.73 21.56 -6.31
CA PRO A 109 -0.08 20.55 -7.00
C PRO A 109 -1.10 21.23 -7.92
N HIS A 110 -1.15 20.80 -9.19
CA HIS A 110 -2.03 21.41 -10.18
C HIS A 110 -3.05 20.41 -10.75
N SER A 111 -2.60 19.24 -11.17
CA SER A 111 -3.47 18.20 -11.73
C SER A 111 -2.86 16.81 -11.57
N ILE A 112 -3.68 15.77 -11.70
CA ILE A 112 -3.22 14.39 -11.70
C ILE A 112 -3.07 13.94 -13.15
N ASP A 113 -1.86 13.57 -13.54
CA ASP A 113 -1.55 13.05 -14.88
C ASP A 113 -1.97 11.59 -15.03
N THR A 114 -1.56 10.75 -14.08
CA THR A 114 -1.80 9.31 -14.16
C THR A 114 -2.07 8.74 -12.77
N VAL A 115 -3.06 7.86 -12.67
CA VAL A 115 -3.30 6.98 -11.54
C VAL A 115 -3.12 5.55 -11.99
N VAL A 116 -2.23 4.81 -11.32
CA VAL A 116 -2.07 3.37 -11.49
C VAL A 116 -2.63 2.69 -10.26
N LEU A 117 -3.52 1.73 -10.43
CA LEU A 117 -3.96 0.84 -9.36
C LEU A 117 -3.87 -0.62 -9.83
N SER A 118 -2.98 -1.37 -9.19
CA SER A 118 -2.94 -2.83 -9.31
C SER A 118 -3.61 -3.41 -8.08
N THR A 119 -4.72 -4.10 -8.27
CA THR A 119 -5.51 -4.69 -7.18
C THR A 119 -5.82 -6.15 -7.47
N GLN A 120 -5.57 -6.99 -6.48
CA GLN A 120 -5.89 -8.41 -6.50
C GLN A 120 -7.42 -8.60 -6.55
N HIS A 121 -7.88 -9.57 -7.34
CA HIS A 121 -9.30 -9.76 -7.61
C HIS A 121 -9.67 -11.23 -7.80
N HIS A 122 -10.97 -11.52 -7.80
CA HIS A 122 -11.52 -12.83 -8.12
C HIS A 122 -11.25 -13.20 -9.60
N PRO A 123 -11.00 -14.49 -9.92
CA PRO A 123 -10.65 -14.92 -11.29
C PRO A 123 -11.62 -14.51 -12.38
N ASP A 124 -12.90 -14.38 -12.06
CA ASP A 124 -13.97 -14.02 -12.98
C ASP A 124 -13.98 -12.55 -13.44
N GLN A 125 -13.09 -11.70 -12.89
CA GLN A 125 -13.01 -10.28 -13.25
C GLN A 125 -12.12 -9.99 -14.47
N SER A 126 -11.47 -11.00 -15.04
CA SER A 126 -10.72 -10.88 -16.28
C SER A 126 -11.42 -11.59 -17.45
N GLU A 127 -11.35 -10.99 -18.64
CA GLU A 127 -11.82 -11.62 -19.90
C GLU A 127 -10.77 -12.62 -20.41
N THR A 128 -9.50 -12.23 -20.33
CA THR A 128 -8.34 -13.03 -20.69
C THR A 128 -7.23 -12.82 -19.64
N PRO A 129 -6.14 -13.59 -19.67
CA PRO A 129 -5.01 -13.34 -18.78
C PRO A 129 -4.42 -11.91 -18.83
N THR A 130 -4.57 -11.25 -19.97
CA THR A 130 -4.01 -9.91 -20.21
C THR A 130 -5.06 -8.81 -20.27
N LYS A 131 -6.36 -9.14 -20.11
CA LYS A 131 -7.44 -8.17 -20.29
C LYS A 131 -8.45 -8.26 -19.14
N MET A 132 -8.65 -7.15 -18.46
CA MET A 132 -9.69 -7.00 -17.45
C MET A 132 -11.05 -6.71 -18.08
N LYS A 133 -12.14 -7.12 -17.39
CA LYS A 133 -13.49 -6.73 -17.80
C LYS A 133 -13.68 -5.21 -17.67
N ALA A 134 -14.39 -4.61 -18.62
CA ALA A 134 -14.69 -3.18 -18.60
C ALA A 134 -15.44 -2.78 -17.32
N SER A 135 -16.40 -3.58 -16.87
CA SER A 135 -17.15 -3.36 -15.64
C SER A 135 -16.28 -3.35 -14.38
N PHE A 136 -15.23 -4.19 -14.34
CA PHE A 136 -14.26 -4.16 -13.25
C PHE A 136 -13.48 -2.84 -13.23
N ILE A 137 -12.96 -2.43 -14.39
CA ILE A 137 -12.20 -1.17 -14.54
C ILE A 137 -13.08 0.02 -14.11
N GLU A 138 -14.30 0.08 -14.60
CA GLU A 138 -15.27 1.13 -14.26
C GLU A 138 -15.57 1.16 -12.75
N SER A 139 -15.89 0.01 -12.14
CA SER A 139 -16.14 -0.07 -10.69
C SER A 139 -14.94 0.41 -9.88
N VAL A 140 -13.73 0.07 -10.27
CA VAL A 140 -12.50 0.51 -9.59
C VAL A 140 -12.32 2.02 -9.70
N ILE A 141 -12.54 2.60 -10.87
CA ILE A 141 -12.41 4.05 -11.09
C ILE A 141 -13.47 4.82 -10.30
N GLU A 142 -14.74 4.41 -10.41
CA GLU A 142 -15.87 5.17 -9.84
C GLU A 142 -16.00 5.00 -8.32
N GLU A 143 -15.73 3.78 -7.79
CA GLU A 143 -15.96 3.50 -6.37
C GLU A 143 -14.71 3.65 -5.50
N ILE A 144 -13.51 3.45 -6.08
CA ILE A 144 -12.26 3.51 -5.32
C ILE A 144 -11.52 4.82 -5.56
N ILE A 145 -11.25 5.17 -6.83
CA ILE A 145 -10.30 6.24 -7.17
C ILE A 145 -10.97 7.62 -7.07
N LYS A 146 -12.02 7.85 -7.84
CA LYS A 146 -12.68 9.17 -7.90
C LYS A 146 -13.17 9.71 -6.55
N PRO A 147 -13.72 8.89 -5.62
CA PRO A 147 -14.21 9.41 -4.35
C PRO A 147 -13.13 9.92 -3.40
N VAL A 148 -11.87 9.63 -3.63
CA VAL A 148 -10.75 10.03 -2.76
C VAL A 148 -9.85 11.11 -3.37
N LEU A 149 -10.03 11.40 -4.65
CA LEU A 149 -9.23 12.39 -5.38
C LEU A 149 -10.04 13.67 -5.63
N PRO A 150 -9.43 14.87 -5.58
CA PRO A 150 -10.09 16.10 -5.95
C PRO A 150 -10.57 16.07 -7.40
N ALA A 151 -11.85 16.31 -7.62
CA ALA A 151 -12.46 16.21 -8.95
C ALA A 151 -11.87 17.21 -9.96
N GLU A 152 -11.47 18.40 -9.47
CA GLU A 152 -10.84 19.43 -10.27
C GLU A 152 -9.45 19.05 -10.81
N TRP A 153 -8.80 18.04 -10.23
CA TRP A 153 -7.48 17.55 -10.67
C TRP A 153 -7.56 16.38 -11.66
N LEU A 154 -8.79 15.87 -11.93
CA LEU A 154 -9.01 14.64 -12.71
C LEU A 154 -9.36 14.89 -14.19
N GLN A 155 -9.37 16.13 -14.68
CA GLN A 155 -9.92 16.48 -16.00
C GLN A 155 -9.27 15.72 -17.17
N GLU A 156 -7.95 15.50 -17.11
CA GLU A 156 -7.17 14.82 -18.15
C GLU A 156 -6.44 13.57 -17.62
N THR A 157 -6.90 13.06 -16.48
CA THR A 157 -6.21 11.95 -15.79
C THR A 157 -6.34 10.65 -16.56
N ARG A 158 -5.22 9.98 -16.77
CA ARG A 158 -5.15 8.63 -17.30
C ARG A 158 -5.23 7.60 -16.18
N PHE A 159 -6.19 6.69 -16.25
CA PHE A 159 -6.36 5.59 -15.30
C PHE A 159 -5.80 4.29 -15.87
N LEU A 160 -4.88 3.66 -15.16
CA LEU A 160 -4.26 2.38 -15.50
C LEU A 160 -4.62 1.36 -14.41
N ILE A 161 -5.64 0.55 -14.66
CA ILE A 161 -6.15 -0.45 -13.72
C ILE A 161 -5.67 -1.83 -14.15
N ASN A 162 -4.89 -2.49 -13.29
CA ASN A 162 -4.27 -3.78 -13.59
C ASN A 162 -3.65 -3.81 -15.00
N PRO A 163 -2.70 -2.92 -15.31
CA PRO A 163 -2.24 -2.70 -16.69
C PRO A 163 -1.61 -3.93 -17.33
N THR A 164 -1.14 -4.89 -16.54
CA THR A 164 -0.62 -6.18 -17.01
C THR A 164 -1.71 -7.25 -17.15
N GLY A 165 -2.95 -6.95 -16.75
CA GLY A 165 -4.09 -7.84 -16.79
C GLY A 165 -4.37 -8.54 -15.46
N ARG A 166 -4.60 -9.85 -15.49
CA ARG A 166 -5.05 -10.67 -14.36
C ARG A 166 -4.12 -10.61 -13.16
N PHE A 167 -4.70 -10.33 -11.97
CA PHE A 167 -4.01 -10.28 -10.69
C PHE A 167 -4.79 -11.06 -9.62
N VAL A 168 -4.75 -12.38 -9.68
CA VAL A 168 -5.51 -13.29 -8.80
C VAL A 168 -4.69 -13.76 -7.61
N ILE A 169 -3.39 -13.99 -7.79
CA ILE A 169 -2.44 -14.33 -6.72
C ILE A 169 -1.67 -13.08 -6.34
N GLY A 170 -1.63 -12.76 -5.04
CA GLY A 170 -0.97 -11.58 -4.51
C GLY A 170 0.53 -11.58 -4.75
N LEU A 171 1.08 -10.41 -5.09
CA LEU A 171 2.52 -10.20 -5.30
C LEU A 171 3.25 -9.89 -3.99
N SER A 172 2.54 -9.35 -3.01
CA SER A 172 3.12 -8.85 -1.74
C SER A 172 3.18 -9.92 -0.65
N LEU A 173 3.00 -11.19 -0.97
CA LEU A 173 3.11 -12.28 0.00
C LEU A 173 4.50 -12.38 0.66
N ILE A 174 5.51 -11.76 0.07
CA ILE A 174 6.89 -11.69 0.61
C ILE A 174 7.12 -10.49 1.54
N HIS A 175 6.14 -9.58 1.70
CA HIS A 175 6.28 -8.37 2.51
C HIS A 175 5.21 -8.23 3.60
N ILE A 176 4.60 -9.32 4.02
CA ILE A 176 3.60 -9.36 5.08
C ILE A 176 4.25 -9.44 6.47
#